data_c52db48422488e462210f8e81041750a
#
_entry.id   c52db48422488e462210f8e81041750a
#
_cell.length_a   1.000
_cell.length_b   1.000
_cell.length_c   1.000
_cell.angle_alpha   90.00
_cell.angle_beta   90.00
_cell.angle_gamma   90.00
#
_symmetry.space_group_name_H-M   'P 1'
#
loop_
_entity.id
_entity.type
_entity.pdbx_description
1 polymer ?
#
loop_
_entity_poly.entity_id
_entity_poly.type
_entity_poly.pdbx_seq_one_letter_code
_entity_poly.pdbx_strand_id
1 'polypeptide(L)'
;VIPPQKAGFIADRAGVTDASGWVPVKPESFESTRGKNVYVLGDATIAAPMPKSGFAANTQGKLAAAAIAAELTGQPLPTASLANTCYSLVGTHYGISVAGVYRAQDGKLQEVAGGVSPLQADAGFRKAEAIYGAAWYQAISTDIWGG
;
A
#
# COMPACT_ATOMS: atom_id res chain seq x y z
N VAL A 1 18.22 -15.93 -3.86
CA VAL A 1 16.94 -15.98 -4.59
C VAL A 1 15.81 -16.03 -3.58
N ILE A 2 14.84 -15.13 -3.71
CA ILE A 2 13.64 -15.12 -2.86
C ILE A 2 12.56 -15.87 -3.64
N PRO A 3 11.99 -16.97 -3.11
CA PRO A 3 10.96 -17.71 -3.82
C PRO A 3 9.63 -16.94 -3.84
N PRO A 4 8.72 -17.24 -4.77
CA PRO A 4 7.37 -16.69 -4.77
C PRO A 4 6.67 -16.98 -3.44
N GLN A 5 5.99 -15.96 -2.89
CA GLN A 5 5.26 -16.08 -1.63
C GLN A 5 3.87 -16.68 -1.87
N LYS A 6 3.43 -17.52 -0.96
CA LYS A 6 2.04 -17.99 -0.91
C LYS A 6 1.22 -17.09 0.02
N ALA A 7 -0.08 -17.02 -0.23
CA ALA A 7 -1.01 -16.35 0.66
C ALA A 7 -0.99 -16.99 2.06
N GLY A 8 -1.12 -16.17 3.10
CA GLY A 8 -1.24 -16.64 4.47
C GLY A 8 -2.60 -17.33 4.71
N PHE A 9 -2.64 -18.26 5.64
CA PHE A 9 -3.81 -19.11 5.88
C PHE A 9 -4.99 -18.41 6.56
N ILE A 10 -4.78 -17.26 7.22
CA ILE A 10 -5.81 -16.65 8.08
C ILE A 10 -7.02 -16.15 7.29
N ALA A 11 -6.79 -15.56 6.13
CA ALA A 11 -7.86 -15.06 5.28
C ALA A 11 -8.67 -16.21 4.65
N ASP A 12 -8.01 -17.32 4.33
CA ASP A 12 -8.67 -18.53 3.84
C ASP A 12 -9.55 -19.14 4.94
N ARG A 13 -9.05 -19.28 6.16
CA ARG A 13 -9.83 -19.76 7.30
C ARG A 13 -11.01 -18.84 7.64
N ALA A 14 -10.89 -17.54 7.39
CA ALA A 14 -11.98 -16.58 7.54
C ALA A 14 -13.01 -16.64 6.39
N GLY A 15 -12.76 -17.43 5.34
CA GLY A 15 -13.67 -17.60 4.21
C GLY A 15 -13.76 -16.37 3.29
N VAL A 16 -12.77 -15.47 3.31
CA VAL A 16 -12.81 -14.20 2.56
C VAL A 16 -11.88 -14.17 1.35
N THR A 17 -11.14 -15.24 1.07
CA THR A 17 -10.27 -15.36 -0.10
C THR A 17 -11.04 -15.77 -1.37
N ASP A 18 -10.47 -15.45 -2.53
CA ASP A 18 -10.88 -16.06 -3.79
C ASP A 18 -10.03 -17.33 -4.10
N ALA A 19 -10.15 -17.85 -5.32
CA ALA A 19 -9.42 -19.05 -5.76
C ALA A 19 -7.89 -18.84 -5.80
N SER A 20 -7.39 -17.59 -5.78
CA SER A 20 -5.96 -17.27 -5.71
C SER A 20 -5.39 -17.39 -4.31
N GLY A 21 -6.25 -17.48 -3.29
CA GLY A 21 -5.88 -17.43 -1.87
C GLY A 21 -5.72 -16.01 -1.32
N TRP A 22 -5.90 -14.97 -2.14
CA TRP A 22 -5.85 -13.57 -1.72
C TRP A 22 -7.27 -13.01 -1.57
N VAL A 23 -7.40 -11.87 -0.89
CA VAL A 23 -8.71 -11.26 -0.58
C VAL A 23 -9.08 -10.19 -1.61
N PRO A 24 -10.16 -10.38 -2.38
CA PRO A 24 -10.71 -9.31 -3.19
C PRO A 24 -11.39 -8.25 -2.31
N VAL A 25 -11.07 -6.98 -2.55
CA VAL A 25 -11.55 -5.84 -1.77
C VAL A 25 -12.16 -4.77 -2.65
N LYS A 26 -13.04 -3.95 -2.07
CA LYS A 26 -13.53 -2.71 -2.67
C LYS A 26 -12.41 -1.67 -2.63
N PRO A 27 -11.99 -1.09 -3.75
CA PRO A 27 -10.83 -0.19 -3.77
C PRO A 27 -11.06 1.14 -3.03
N GLU A 28 -12.32 1.52 -2.80
CA GLU A 28 -12.71 2.75 -2.11
C GLU A 28 -12.62 2.65 -0.59
N SER A 29 -12.59 1.43 -0.02
CA SER A 29 -12.69 1.22 1.43
C SER A 29 -11.78 0.11 1.96
N PHE A 30 -11.27 -0.77 1.10
CA PHE A 30 -10.64 -2.04 1.48
C PHE A 30 -11.53 -3.01 2.26
N GLU A 31 -12.85 -2.82 2.20
CA GLU A 31 -13.80 -3.84 2.65
C GLU A 31 -13.74 -5.05 1.70
N SER A 32 -13.72 -6.25 2.28
CA SER A 32 -13.77 -7.50 1.50
C SER A 32 -15.05 -7.58 0.68
N THR A 33 -14.96 -8.00 -0.57
CA THR A 33 -16.15 -8.30 -1.38
C THR A 33 -16.82 -9.63 -1.01
N ARG A 34 -16.19 -10.41 -0.13
CA ARG A 34 -16.65 -11.73 0.31
C ARG A 34 -17.10 -11.77 1.77
N GLY A 35 -16.83 -10.75 2.54
CA GLY A 35 -17.24 -10.64 3.94
C GLY A 35 -17.67 -9.22 4.26
N LYS A 36 -18.95 -9.01 4.57
CA LYS A 36 -19.45 -7.71 5.00
C LYS A 36 -18.81 -7.30 6.32
N ASN A 37 -18.43 -6.03 6.45
CA ASN A 37 -17.78 -5.46 7.62
C ASN A 37 -16.41 -6.11 7.95
N VAL A 38 -15.80 -6.77 6.96
CA VAL A 38 -14.44 -7.32 7.07
C VAL A 38 -13.53 -6.48 6.17
N TYR A 39 -12.58 -5.79 6.77
CA TYR A 39 -11.62 -4.95 6.08
C TYR A 39 -10.26 -5.65 6.03
N VAL A 40 -9.68 -5.71 4.85
CA VAL A 40 -8.40 -6.40 4.63
C VAL A 40 -7.47 -5.47 3.85
N LEU A 41 -6.23 -5.37 4.30
CA LEU A 41 -5.24 -4.47 3.72
C LEU A 41 -3.85 -5.13 3.65
N GLY A 42 -2.91 -4.45 3.04
CA GLY A 42 -1.55 -4.94 2.87
C GLY A 42 -1.46 -6.13 1.92
N ASP A 43 -0.49 -6.98 2.18
CA ASP A 43 -0.13 -8.08 1.30
C ASP A 43 -1.23 -9.14 1.11
N ALA A 44 -2.18 -9.22 2.03
CA ALA A 44 -3.29 -10.16 1.95
C ALA A 44 -4.32 -9.80 0.85
N THR A 45 -4.31 -8.58 0.33
CA THR A 45 -5.33 -8.09 -0.62
C THR A 45 -4.97 -8.30 -2.08
N ILE A 46 -6.02 -8.29 -2.92
CA ILE A 46 -5.90 -8.10 -4.37
C ILE A 46 -6.07 -6.60 -4.64
N ALA A 47 -4.97 -5.86 -4.66
CA ALA A 47 -4.95 -4.40 -4.84
C ALA A 47 -4.13 -3.95 -6.06
N ALA A 48 -3.96 -4.83 -7.06
CA ALA A 48 -3.24 -4.46 -8.28
C ALA A 48 -3.92 -3.26 -8.99
N PRO A 49 -3.13 -2.35 -9.58
CA PRO A 49 -1.68 -2.39 -9.80
C PRO A 49 -0.81 -1.94 -8.61
N MET A 50 -1.42 -1.59 -7.47
CA MET A 50 -0.67 -1.17 -6.29
C MET A 50 0.19 -2.33 -5.76
N PRO A 51 1.50 -2.14 -5.53
CA PRO A 51 2.38 -3.21 -5.10
C PRO A 51 2.16 -3.58 -3.63
N LYS A 52 2.55 -4.79 -3.27
CA LYS A 52 2.57 -5.27 -1.90
C LYS A 52 3.79 -4.71 -1.18
N SER A 53 3.57 -3.76 -0.26
CA SER A 53 4.63 -3.09 0.51
C SER A 53 4.10 -2.52 1.81
N GLY A 54 4.98 -2.26 2.77
CA GLY A 54 4.62 -1.59 4.02
C GLY A 54 4.07 -0.18 3.81
N PHE A 55 4.57 0.55 2.80
CA PHE A 55 4.04 1.87 2.42
C PHE A 55 2.58 1.75 1.93
N ALA A 56 2.33 0.83 0.99
CA ALA A 56 0.99 0.54 0.50
C ALA A 56 0.05 0.14 1.65
N ALA A 57 0.47 -0.77 2.51
CA ALA A 57 -0.33 -1.22 3.65
C ALA A 57 -0.70 -0.07 4.60
N ASN A 58 0.23 0.85 4.88
CA ASN A 58 -0.03 2.02 5.73
C ASN A 58 -1.08 2.96 5.11
N THR A 59 -0.97 3.29 3.82
CA THR A 59 -1.95 4.16 3.16
C THR A 59 -3.32 3.50 3.02
N GLN A 60 -3.36 2.19 2.76
CA GLN A 60 -4.59 1.39 2.73
C GLN A 60 -5.25 1.36 4.11
N GLY A 61 -4.47 1.19 5.18
CA GLY A 61 -4.98 1.21 6.55
C GLY A 61 -5.63 2.54 6.93
N LYS A 62 -5.03 3.66 6.56
CA LYS A 62 -5.59 4.99 6.77
C LYS A 62 -6.92 5.18 6.02
N LEU A 63 -7.00 4.70 4.77
CA LEU A 63 -8.25 4.74 4.00
C LEU A 63 -9.32 3.83 4.61
N ALA A 64 -8.98 2.62 4.99
CA ALA A 64 -9.92 1.70 5.63
C ALA A 64 -10.46 2.26 6.95
N ALA A 65 -9.60 2.85 7.79
CA ALA A 65 -10.03 3.50 9.02
C ALA A 65 -10.99 4.66 8.77
N ALA A 66 -10.69 5.50 7.78
CA ALA A 66 -11.57 6.59 7.39
C ALA A 66 -12.91 6.10 6.81
N ALA A 67 -12.91 5.01 6.04
CA ALA A 67 -14.11 4.39 5.51
C ALA A 67 -14.99 3.80 6.62
N ILE A 68 -14.40 3.12 7.59
CA ILE A 68 -15.10 2.60 8.77
C ILE A 68 -15.73 3.75 9.58
N ALA A 69 -14.97 4.82 9.83
CA ALA A 69 -15.48 5.98 10.54
C ALA A 69 -16.65 6.65 9.81
N ALA A 70 -16.54 6.78 8.48
CA ALA A 70 -17.62 7.32 7.65
C ALA A 70 -18.90 6.46 7.72
N GLU A 71 -18.76 5.13 7.63
CA GLU A 71 -19.89 4.21 7.73
C GLU A 71 -20.57 4.30 9.11
N LEU A 72 -19.80 4.30 10.20
CA LEU A 72 -20.34 4.38 11.57
C LEU A 72 -21.01 5.71 11.88
N THR A 73 -20.61 6.79 11.20
CA THR A 73 -21.18 8.13 11.41
C THR A 73 -22.17 8.55 10.34
N GLY A 74 -22.46 7.68 9.37
CA GLY A 74 -23.38 8.00 8.26
C GLY A 74 -22.83 9.06 7.32
N GLN A 75 -21.52 9.28 7.27
CA GLN A 75 -20.86 10.23 6.38
C GLN A 75 -20.53 9.56 5.03
N PRO A 76 -20.37 10.34 3.95
CA PRO A 76 -19.94 9.79 2.67
C PRO A 76 -18.51 9.24 2.76
N LEU A 77 -18.23 8.21 1.96
CA LEU A 77 -16.88 7.66 1.84
C LEU A 77 -15.89 8.74 1.36
N PRO A 78 -14.70 8.81 1.96
CA PRO A 78 -13.69 9.78 1.53
C PRO A 78 -13.15 9.42 0.14
N THR A 79 -13.01 10.42 -0.72
CA THR A 79 -12.24 10.28 -1.97
C THR A 79 -10.76 10.36 -1.61
N ALA A 80 -10.03 9.26 -1.72
CA ALA A 80 -8.63 9.20 -1.36
C ALA A 80 -7.73 8.91 -2.55
N SER A 81 -6.51 9.46 -2.50
CA SER A 81 -5.40 8.99 -3.30
C SER A 81 -4.52 8.13 -2.41
N LEU A 82 -4.21 6.93 -2.87
CA LEU A 82 -3.27 6.03 -2.23
C LEU A 82 -1.88 6.25 -2.84
N ALA A 83 -0.85 6.07 -2.07
CA ALA A 83 0.51 6.17 -2.55
C ALA A 83 1.33 4.94 -2.17
N ASN A 84 2.34 4.69 -2.96
CA ASN A 84 3.40 3.74 -2.63
C ASN A 84 4.74 4.31 -3.05
N THR A 85 5.75 4.10 -2.22
CA THR A 85 7.15 4.25 -2.62
C THR A 85 7.95 3.11 -2.02
N CYS A 86 8.61 2.34 -2.88
CA CYS A 86 9.56 1.32 -2.48
C CYS A 86 10.96 1.90 -2.59
N TYR A 87 11.65 2.08 -1.47
CA TYR A 87 13.04 2.51 -1.42
C TYR A 87 13.96 1.29 -1.34
N SER A 88 15.05 1.34 -2.10
CA SER A 88 16.13 0.37 -2.01
C SER A 88 17.43 1.12 -1.72
N LEU A 89 18.01 0.87 -0.55
CA LEU A 89 19.27 1.46 -0.13
C LEU A 89 20.41 0.55 -0.59
N VAL A 90 21.13 0.96 -1.61
CA VAL A 90 22.25 0.20 -2.20
C VAL A 90 23.57 0.53 -1.50
N GLY A 91 23.62 1.66 -0.82
CA GLY A 91 24.73 2.12 -0.01
C GLY A 91 24.33 3.31 0.86
N THR A 92 25.24 3.78 1.72
CA THR A 92 24.98 4.87 2.68
C THR A 92 24.45 6.16 2.03
N HIS A 93 24.91 6.44 0.81
CA HIS A 93 24.50 7.62 0.03
C HIS A 93 23.98 7.24 -1.37
N TYR A 94 23.42 6.05 -1.48
CA TYR A 94 22.92 5.56 -2.75
C TYR A 94 21.56 4.88 -2.54
N GLY A 95 20.51 5.60 -2.87
CA GLY A 95 19.14 5.11 -2.90
C GLY A 95 18.59 5.03 -4.31
N ILE A 96 17.62 4.16 -4.49
CA ILE A 96 16.74 4.10 -5.67
C ILE A 96 15.32 3.92 -5.16
N SER A 97 14.35 4.39 -5.94
CA SER A 97 12.93 4.21 -5.59
C SER A 97 12.05 3.89 -6.79
N VAL A 98 10.93 3.26 -6.47
CA VAL A 98 9.77 3.10 -7.37
C VAL A 98 8.58 3.69 -6.65
N ALA A 99 7.95 4.69 -7.23
CA ALA A 99 6.81 5.38 -6.64
C ALA A 99 5.56 5.28 -7.53
N GLY A 100 4.39 5.27 -6.91
CA GLY A 100 3.11 5.29 -7.61
C GLY A 100 2.04 5.97 -6.78
N VAL A 101 1.10 6.61 -7.47
CA VAL A 101 -0.13 7.18 -6.90
C VAL A 101 -1.32 6.48 -7.55
N TYR A 102 -2.26 6.05 -6.72
CA TYR A 102 -3.39 5.22 -7.14
C TYR A 102 -4.69 5.84 -6.70
N ARG A 103 -5.73 5.66 -7.51
CA ARG A 103 -7.10 6.06 -7.19
C ARG A 103 -8.07 4.95 -7.51
N ALA A 104 -9.15 4.88 -6.74
CA ALA A 104 -10.28 4.04 -7.07
C ALA A 104 -11.08 4.70 -8.22
N GLN A 105 -11.23 3.99 -9.32
CA GLN A 105 -12.01 4.40 -10.50
C GLN A 105 -12.66 3.15 -11.08
N ASP A 106 -13.96 3.23 -11.36
CA ASP A 106 -14.74 2.15 -11.98
C ASP A 106 -14.61 0.80 -11.25
N GLY A 107 -14.57 0.84 -9.90
CA GLY A 107 -14.46 -0.35 -9.05
C GLY A 107 -13.09 -1.02 -9.05
N LYS A 108 -12.04 -0.34 -9.51
CA LYS A 108 -10.65 -0.82 -9.56
C LYS A 108 -9.68 0.26 -9.09
N LEU A 109 -8.53 -0.16 -8.58
CA LEU A 109 -7.39 0.75 -8.41
C LEU A 109 -6.74 1.00 -9.77
N GLN A 110 -6.47 2.27 -10.05
CA GLN A 110 -5.72 2.70 -11.24
C GLN A 110 -4.53 3.53 -10.81
N GLU A 111 -3.38 3.27 -11.42
CA GLU A 111 -2.21 4.13 -11.26
C GLU A 111 -2.41 5.39 -12.09
N VAL A 112 -2.39 6.55 -11.42
CA VAL A 112 -2.61 7.86 -12.05
C VAL A 112 -1.32 8.67 -12.21
N ALA A 113 -0.29 8.32 -11.46
CA ALA A 113 1.05 8.87 -11.60
C ALA A 113 2.06 7.88 -10.99
N GLY A 114 3.28 7.88 -11.48
CA GLY A 114 4.33 7.03 -10.93
C GLY A 114 5.64 7.16 -11.71
N GLY A 115 6.66 6.51 -11.21
CA GLY A 115 7.97 6.50 -11.85
C GLY A 115 9.00 5.69 -11.07
N VAL A 116 10.15 5.54 -11.72
CA VAL A 116 11.33 4.84 -11.19
C VAL A 116 12.49 5.82 -11.22
N SER A 117 13.38 5.74 -10.25
CA SER A 117 14.62 6.53 -10.25
C SER A 117 15.35 6.42 -11.59
N PRO A 118 15.74 7.54 -12.20
CA PRO A 118 16.44 7.51 -13.49
C PRO A 118 17.72 6.67 -13.41
N LEU A 119 17.97 5.84 -14.43
CA LEU A 119 19.18 4.99 -14.45
C LEU A 119 20.48 5.81 -14.40
N GLN A 120 20.48 6.99 -15.04
CA GLN A 120 21.63 7.89 -15.13
C GLN A 120 21.53 9.07 -14.15
N ALA A 121 20.82 8.90 -13.02
CA ALA A 121 20.77 9.92 -11.99
C ALA A 121 22.16 10.18 -11.37
N ASP A 122 22.44 11.46 -11.09
CA ASP A 122 23.70 11.87 -10.48
C ASP A 122 23.81 11.46 -9.01
N ALA A 123 24.98 11.67 -8.41
CA ALA A 123 25.24 11.31 -7.02
C ALA A 123 24.38 12.11 -6.03
N GLY A 124 24.02 13.35 -6.35
CA GLY A 124 23.15 14.19 -5.52
C GLY A 124 21.74 13.61 -5.46
N PHE A 125 21.19 13.20 -6.58
CA PHE A 125 19.89 12.54 -6.64
C PHE A 125 19.89 11.22 -5.85
N ARG A 126 20.92 10.38 -6.02
CA ARG A 126 21.04 9.11 -5.29
C ARG A 126 21.12 9.31 -3.78
N LYS A 127 21.86 10.32 -3.34
CA LYS A 127 21.95 10.70 -1.93
C LYS A 127 20.61 11.18 -1.38
N ALA A 128 19.89 12.01 -2.13
CA ALA A 128 18.56 12.48 -1.74
C ALA A 128 17.58 11.30 -1.55
N GLU A 129 17.56 10.33 -2.45
CA GLU A 129 16.73 9.14 -2.33
C GLU A 129 17.09 8.28 -1.09
N ALA A 130 18.36 8.15 -0.76
CA ALA A 130 18.78 7.48 0.47
C ALA A 130 18.27 8.20 1.72
N ILE A 131 18.32 9.52 1.73
CA ILE A 131 17.77 10.36 2.82
C ILE A 131 16.24 10.19 2.91
N TYR A 132 15.54 10.22 1.80
CA TYR A 132 14.08 10.02 1.77
C TYR A 132 13.67 8.64 2.28
N GLY A 133 14.41 7.59 1.93
CA GLY A 133 14.17 6.25 2.45
C GLY A 133 14.31 6.17 3.97
N ALA A 134 15.35 6.78 4.53
CA ALA A 134 15.54 6.86 5.98
C ALA A 134 14.45 7.69 6.67
N ALA A 135 14.10 8.84 6.10
CA ALA A 135 13.03 9.70 6.63
C ALA A 135 11.66 9.02 6.58
N TRP A 136 11.36 8.27 5.52
CA TRP A 136 10.14 7.47 5.44
C TRP A 136 10.08 6.42 6.55
N TYR A 137 11.18 5.72 6.82
CA TYR A 137 11.23 4.73 7.90
C TYR A 137 10.93 5.36 9.26
N GLN A 138 11.46 6.54 9.55
CA GLN A 138 11.16 7.28 10.76
C GLN A 138 9.68 7.69 10.82
N ALA A 139 9.16 8.24 9.73
CA ALA A 139 7.76 8.69 9.65
C ALA A 139 6.77 7.54 9.88
N ILE A 140 6.96 6.40 9.22
CA ILE A 140 6.05 5.25 9.38
C ILE A 140 6.17 4.63 10.78
N SER A 141 7.37 4.63 11.36
CA SER A 141 7.56 4.15 12.73
C SER A 141 6.82 5.03 13.74
N THR A 142 6.87 6.35 13.56
CA THR A 142 6.09 7.31 14.37
C THR A 142 4.58 7.13 14.17
N ASP A 143 4.13 6.95 12.95
CA ASP A 143 2.72 6.69 12.64
C ASP A 143 2.16 5.46 13.37
N ILE A 144 2.96 4.40 13.47
CA ILE A 144 2.50 3.10 13.99
C ILE A 144 2.65 3.01 15.51
N TRP A 145 3.77 3.51 16.03
CA TRP A 145 4.15 3.28 17.43
C TRP A 145 4.05 4.53 18.32
N GLY A 146 3.79 5.68 17.72
CA GLY A 146 3.89 6.96 18.39
C GLY A 146 5.33 7.41 18.61
N GLY A 147 5.58 8.69 18.66
CA GLY A 147 6.87 9.32 18.99
C GLY A 147 6.84 9.98 20.35
#